data_527064476e317f08a9199c7cea63f586
#
_entry.id   527064476e317f08a9199c7cea63f586
#
_cell.length_a   1.000
_cell.length_b   1.000
_cell.length_c   1.000
_cell.angle_alpha   90.00
_cell.angle_beta   90.00
_cell.angle_gamma   90.00
#
_symmetry.space_group_name_H-M   'P 1'
#
loop_
_entity.id
_entity.type
_entity.pdbx_description
1 polymer ?
#
loop_
_entity_poly.entity_id
_entity_poly.type
_entity_poly.pdbx_seq_one_letter_code
_entity_poly.pdbx_strand_id
1 'polypeptide(L)'
;GKVIIGNGGAEYGVRGYITAYDAETGQQAWRFYTVPGNPADGFENELMKKIAETWSGEWWTGGGGGTVWDSMAYDPDLDLLYIGVGNAGPWNRYLRNPEGKDNLFTASIVAIRPDTGEYVWHYQETPNDGWDYTSTQHMILADIPWQGEQRKVILHAPKNGFFFVVDRENGKFLSAVPYARVNWALGYDANGRPIE
;
A
#
# COMPACT_ATOMS: atom_id res chain seq x y z
N GLY A 1 -23.86 -8.45 -2.46
CA GLY A 1 -22.84 -7.52 -1.98
C GLY A 1 -21.71 -8.23 -1.27
N LYS A 2 -20.64 -7.48 -0.92
CA LYS A 2 -19.48 -8.01 -0.21
C LYS A 2 -19.18 -7.18 1.03
N VAL A 3 -18.69 -7.83 2.08
CA VAL A 3 -18.07 -7.20 3.23
C VAL A 3 -16.56 -7.36 3.06
N ILE A 4 -15.83 -6.23 3.03
CA ILE A 4 -14.39 -6.21 2.82
C ILE A 4 -13.69 -5.81 4.12
N ILE A 5 -12.71 -6.60 4.53
CA ILE A 5 -11.98 -6.40 5.78
C ILE A 5 -10.50 -6.74 5.60
N GLY A 6 -9.63 -5.89 6.17
CA GLY A 6 -8.20 -6.16 6.27
C GLY A 6 -7.82 -6.81 7.59
N ASN A 7 -6.52 -6.85 7.88
CA ASN A 7 -5.99 -7.35 9.14
C ASN A 7 -5.01 -6.37 9.78
N GLY A 8 -4.81 -6.49 11.09
CA GLY A 8 -3.81 -5.78 11.87
C GLY A 8 -2.71 -6.70 12.38
N GLY A 9 -1.77 -6.15 13.16
CA GLY A 9 -0.79 -6.93 13.90
C GLY A 9 0.55 -7.13 13.19
N ALA A 10 0.98 -6.21 12.35
CA ALA A 10 2.26 -6.30 11.61
C ALA A 10 3.46 -6.62 12.51
N GLU A 11 3.50 -6.07 13.74
CA GLU A 11 4.57 -6.25 14.73
C GLU A 11 4.55 -7.62 15.42
N TYR A 12 3.47 -8.39 15.25
CA TYR A 12 3.25 -9.68 15.88
C TYR A 12 3.47 -10.87 14.94
N GLY A 13 4.27 -10.67 13.88
CA GLY A 13 4.58 -11.74 12.94
C GLY A 13 3.44 -12.09 11.99
N VAL A 14 2.68 -11.09 11.58
CA VAL A 14 1.51 -11.25 10.71
C VAL A 14 1.85 -10.85 9.27
N ARG A 15 1.38 -11.65 8.31
CA ARG A 15 1.38 -11.32 6.89
C ARG A 15 0.13 -10.50 6.55
N GLY A 16 0.30 -9.37 5.87
CA GLY A 16 -0.78 -8.47 5.48
C GLY A 16 -1.67 -9.04 4.38
N TYR A 17 -2.97 -8.82 4.52
CA TYR A 17 -3.98 -9.18 3.52
C TYR A 17 -5.26 -8.34 3.68
N ILE A 18 -6.09 -8.39 2.65
CA ILE A 18 -7.48 -7.94 2.67
C ILE A 18 -8.36 -9.06 2.11
N THR A 19 -9.53 -9.25 2.68
CA THR A 19 -10.47 -10.31 2.29
C THR A 19 -11.86 -9.76 2.05
N ALA A 20 -12.51 -10.22 1.01
CA ALA A 20 -13.94 -10.00 0.81
C ALA A 20 -14.74 -11.26 1.14
N TYR A 21 -15.84 -11.06 1.82
CA TYR A 21 -16.81 -12.09 2.14
C TYR A 21 -18.14 -11.76 1.47
N ASP A 22 -18.82 -12.77 0.97
CA ASP A 22 -20.19 -12.62 0.49
C ASP A 22 -21.10 -12.20 1.66
N ALA A 23 -21.85 -11.11 1.48
CA ALA A 23 -22.64 -10.50 2.55
C ALA A 23 -23.86 -11.33 2.99
N GLU A 24 -24.30 -12.28 2.17
CA GLU A 24 -25.46 -13.14 2.47
C GLU A 24 -25.02 -14.45 3.11
N THR A 25 -23.98 -15.07 2.56
CA THR A 25 -23.53 -16.40 2.97
C THR A 25 -22.39 -16.39 3.97
N GLY A 26 -21.66 -15.29 4.09
CA GLY A 26 -20.44 -15.18 4.89
C GLY A 26 -19.25 -15.94 4.32
N GLN A 27 -19.36 -16.54 3.14
CA GLN A 27 -18.26 -17.25 2.50
C GLN A 27 -17.21 -16.29 1.95
N GLN A 28 -15.94 -16.69 2.04
CA GLN A 28 -14.85 -15.91 1.44
C GLN A 28 -15.02 -15.90 -0.08
N ALA A 29 -15.15 -14.69 -0.65
CA ALA A 29 -15.20 -14.48 -2.09
C ALA A 29 -13.79 -14.42 -2.70
N TRP A 30 -12.92 -13.62 -2.10
CA TRP A 30 -11.52 -13.51 -2.50
C TRP A 30 -10.62 -13.02 -1.35
N ARG A 31 -9.31 -13.22 -1.50
CA ARG A 31 -8.27 -12.64 -0.63
C ARG A 31 -7.13 -12.12 -1.48
N PHE A 32 -6.70 -10.89 -1.17
CA PHE A 32 -5.51 -10.27 -1.74
C PHE A 32 -4.45 -10.11 -0.66
N TYR A 33 -3.26 -10.69 -0.86
CA TYR A 33 -2.12 -10.49 0.01
C TYR A 33 -1.35 -9.24 -0.38
N THR A 34 -0.91 -8.45 0.61
CA THR A 34 -0.16 -7.21 0.41
C THR A 34 1.35 -7.42 0.53
N VAL A 35 1.77 -8.58 1.01
CA VAL A 35 3.16 -8.99 1.19
C VAL A 35 3.34 -10.39 0.65
N PRO A 36 4.43 -10.70 -0.08
CA PRO A 36 4.66 -12.06 -0.58
C PRO A 36 4.96 -13.04 0.56
N GLY A 37 4.58 -14.30 0.36
CA GLY A 37 4.86 -15.39 1.28
C GLY A 37 6.29 -15.91 1.20
N ASN A 38 6.51 -17.08 1.83
CA ASN A 38 7.78 -17.78 1.75
C ASN A 38 8.02 -18.30 0.32
N PRO A 39 9.12 -17.93 -0.34
CA PRO A 39 9.42 -18.39 -1.69
C PRO A 39 9.49 -19.93 -1.85
N ALA A 40 9.84 -20.66 -0.79
CA ALA A 40 9.92 -22.12 -0.81
C ALA A 40 8.54 -22.79 -0.93
N ASP A 41 7.47 -22.11 -0.50
CA ASP A 41 6.09 -22.60 -0.59
C ASP A 41 5.42 -22.25 -1.93
N GLY A 42 6.12 -21.49 -2.78
CA GLY A 42 5.57 -20.88 -3.99
C GLY A 42 4.80 -19.58 -3.72
N PHE A 43 4.20 -19.03 -4.76
CA PHE A 43 3.44 -17.78 -4.68
C PHE A 43 2.01 -18.00 -5.19
N GLU A 44 1.07 -17.26 -4.63
CA GLU A 44 -0.36 -17.37 -4.97
C GLU A 44 -0.63 -17.02 -6.44
N ASN A 45 0.19 -16.14 -7.02
CA ASN A 45 0.07 -15.67 -8.39
C ASN A 45 1.36 -15.00 -8.87
N GLU A 46 1.43 -14.66 -10.16
CA GLU A 46 2.59 -14.00 -10.78
C GLU A 46 2.88 -12.59 -10.20
N LEU A 47 1.85 -11.88 -9.72
CA LEU A 47 2.04 -10.60 -9.05
C LEU A 47 2.86 -10.79 -7.76
N MET A 48 2.48 -11.72 -6.90
CA MET A 48 3.21 -11.98 -5.64
C MET A 48 4.63 -12.46 -5.90
N LYS A 49 4.85 -13.26 -6.93
CA LYS A 49 6.19 -13.65 -7.38
C LYS A 49 7.04 -12.46 -7.79
N LYS A 50 6.49 -11.56 -8.61
CA LYS A 50 7.18 -10.34 -9.03
C LYS A 50 7.47 -9.39 -7.85
N ILE A 51 6.53 -9.25 -6.93
CA ILE A 51 6.70 -8.40 -5.74
C ILE A 51 7.78 -8.97 -4.83
N ALA A 52 7.92 -10.28 -4.72
CA ALA A 52 8.98 -10.91 -3.92
C ALA A 52 10.39 -10.47 -4.36
N GLU A 53 10.58 -10.06 -5.61
CA GLU A 53 11.85 -9.50 -6.10
C GLU A 53 12.22 -8.17 -5.43
N THR A 54 11.22 -7.47 -4.86
CA THR A 54 11.42 -6.21 -4.10
C THR A 54 11.72 -6.45 -2.62
N TRP A 55 11.90 -7.70 -2.23
CA TRP A 55 12.23 -8.11 -0.87
C TRP A 55 13.58 -8.81 -0.84
N SER A 56 14.25 -8.81 0.32
CA SER A 56 15.48 -9.56 0.58
C SER A 56 15.46 -10.11 2.01
N GLY A 57 16.36 -11.04 2.32
CA GLY A 57 16.37 -11.73 3.61
C GLY A 57 15.18 -12.70 3.75
N GLU A 58 14.84 -13.03 4.98
CA GLU A 58 13.79 -14.01 5.34
C GLU A 58 12.56 -13.33 5.97
N TRP A 59 12.00 -12.31 5.30
CA TRP A 59 10.87 -11.50 5.80
C TRP A 59 9.67 -12.35 6.24
N TRP A 60 9.45 -13.48 5.57
CA TRP A 60 8.32 -14.37 5.83
C TRP A 60 8.37 -15.03 7.22
N THR A 61 9.55 -15.16 7.84
CA THR A 61 9.68 -15.71 9.19
C THR A 61 8.98 -14.86 10.26
N GLY A 62 8.94 -13.54 10.02
CA GLY A 62 8.18 -12.56 10.81
C GLY A 62 6.88 -12.09 10.13
N GLY A 63 6.39 -12.80 9.12
CA GLY A 63 5.17 -12.45 8.38
C GLY A 63 5.32 -11.29 7.40
N GLY A 64 6.32 -10.43 7.54
CA GLY A 64 6.59 -9.28 6.65
C GLY A 64 5.74 -8.04 6.89
N GLY A 65 4.67 -8.11 7.67
CA GLY A 65 3.77 -6.98 7.96
C GLY A 65 2.87 -6.60 6.78
N GLY A 66 2.77 -5.31 6.47
CA GLY A 66 1.96 -4.79 5.36
C GLY A 66 0.45 -4.94 5.56
N THR A 67 -0.02 -4.85 6.80
CA THR A 67 -1.43 -5.07 7.16
C THR A 67 -2.31 -3.91 6.72
N VAL A 68 -3.56 -4.21 6.33
CA VAL A 68 -4.59 -3.24 5.95
C VAL A 68 -5.53 -3.07 7.15
N TRP A 69 -5.14 -2.23 8.11
CA TRP A 69 -5.78 -2.16 9.42
C TRP A 69 -6.67 -0.94 9.64
N ASP A 70 -6.73 -0.01 8.68
CA ASP A 70 -7.53 1.20 8.78
C ASP A 70 -8.24 1.49 7.44
N SER A 71 -8.28 2.73 7.05
CA SER A 71 -9.16 3.29 6.02
C SER A 71 -9.03 2.67 4.64
N MET A 72 -10.17 2.52 4.02
CA MET A 72 -10.32 2.19 2.61
C MET A 72 -11.22 3.23 1.95
N ALA A 73 -11.02 3.50 0.67
CA ALA A 73 -11.88 4.40 -0.08
C ALA A 73 -12.36 3.70 -1.36
N TYR A 74 -13.69 3.72 -1.60
CA TYR A 74 -14.28 3.17 -2.81
C TYR A 74 -14.69 4.29 -3.76
N ASP A 75 -14.28 4.15 -5.00
CA ASP A 75 -14.65 5.03 -6.12
C ASP A 75 -15.69 4.33 -7.00
N PRO A 76 -16.98 4.72 -6.95
CA PRO A 76 -18.02 4.09 -7.75
C PRO A 76 -17.91 4.43 -9.25
N ASP A 77 -17.27 5.56 -9.60
CA ASP A 77 -17.13 5.97 -11.00
C ASP A 77 -16.10 5.10 -11.74
N LEU A 78 -15.03 4.71 -11.05
CA LEU A 78 -13.94 3.89 -11.59
C LEU A 78 -14.07 2.42 -11.25
N ASP A 79 -15.00 2.08 -10.34
CA ASP A 79 -15.13 0.75 -9.72
C ASP A 79 -13.79 0.27 -9.15
N LEU A 80 -13.16 1.12 -8.33
CA LEU A 80 -11.89 0.86 -7.68
C LEU A 80 -12.02 0.99 -6.15
N LEU A 81 -11.41 0.06 -5.45
CA LEU A 81 -11.18 0.14 -4.01
C LEU A 81 -9.71 0.48 -3.77
N TYR A 82 -9.47 1.61 -3.10
CA TYR A 82 -8.14 2.00 -2.66
C TYR A 82 -7.94 1.55 -1.22
N ILE A 83 -6.85 0.82 -0.99
CA ILE A 83 -6.46 0.34 0.33
C ILE A 83 -5.12 0.95 0.73
N GLY A 84 -5.03 1.37 1.99
CA GLY A 84 -3.78 1.80 2.60
C GLY A 84 -3.06 0.61 3.23
N VAL A 85 -1.82 0.39 2.81
CA VAL A 85 -1.00 -0.72 3.31
C VAL A 85 -0.07 -0.22 4.41
N GLY A 86 -0.02 -0.94 5.51
CA GLY A 86 0.76 -0.63 6.69
C GLY A 86 2.27 -0.83 6.53
N ASN A 87 2.96 -0.63 7.63
CA ASN A 87 4.40 -0.82 7.76
C ASN A 87 4.82 -2.28 7.57
N ALA A 88 6.09 -2.47 7.23
CA ALA A 88 6.71 -3.79 7.22
C ALA A 88 7.09 -4.25 8.64
N GLY A 89 7.11 -5.55 8.86
CA GLY A 89 7.59 -6.19 10.10
C GLY A 89 8.79 -7.10 9.85
N PRO A 90 9.83 -7.05 10.72
CA PRO A 90 10.12 -6.05 11.75
C PRO A 90 10.47 -4.67 11.19
N TRP A 91 10.31 -3.61 12.01
CA TRP A 91 10.60 -2.23 11.55
C TRP A 91 12.04 -2.01 11.15
N ASN A 92 12.98 -2.65 11.84
CA ASN A 92 14.39 -2.54 11.51
C ASN A 92 14.65 -3.07 10.10
N ARG A 93 14.73 -2.14 9.15
CA ARG A 93 14.94 -2.45 7.73
C ARG A 93 16.25 -3.18 7.45
N TYR A 94 17.29 -2.98 8.28
CA TYR A 94 18.58 -3.66 8.10
C TYR A 94 18.51 -5.16 8.44
N LEU A 95 17.61 -5.56 9.33
CA LEU A 95 17.35 -6.97 9.65
C LEU A 95 16.38 -7.61 8.65
N ARG A 96 15.30 -6.90 8.32
CA ARG A 96 14.24 -7.39 7.43
C ARG A 96 14.68 -7.47 5.98
N ASN A 97 15.47 -6.51 5.54
CA ASN A 97 15.72 -6.21 4.12
C ASN A 97 17.17 -5.76 3.91
N PRO A 98 18.16 -6.67 4.12
CA PRO A 98 19.57 -6.31 4.15
C PRO A 98 20.11 -5.73 2.82
N GLU A 99 19.44 -5.97 1.69
CA GLU A 99 19.78 -5.40 0.40
C GLU A 99 19.13 -4.03 0.14
N GLY A 100 18.29 -3.52 1.05
CA GLY A 100 17.66 -2.20 0.92
C GLY A 100 16.64 -2.09 -0.21
N LYS A 101 15.97 -3.18 -0.57
CA LYS A 101 14.90 -3.20 -1.59
C LYS A 101 13.63 -2.50 -1.11
N ASP A 102 12.70 -2.23 -1.99
CA ASP A 102 11.52 -1.39 -1.73
C ASP A 102 10.46 -2.01 -0.81
N ASN A 103 10.39 -3.34 -0.70
CA ASN A 103 9.41 -4.07 0.12
C ASN A 103 7.94 -3.82 -0.26
N LEU A 104 7.59 -3.99 -1.53
CA LEU A 104 6.20 -3.85 -1.98
C LEU A 104 5.29 -4.92 -1.35
N PHE A 105 4.06 -4.53 -0.88
CA PHE A 105 3.41 -3.22 -0.98
C PHE A 105 3.41 -2.46 0.35
N THR A 106 4.38 -2.60 1.22
CA THR A 106 4.38 -1.85 2.48
C THR A 106 4.40 -0.34 2.23
N ALA A 107 3.79 0.44 3.13
CA ALA A 107 3.69 1.90 3.08
C ALA A 107 3.24 2.42 1.69
N SER A 108 2.19 1.81 1.15
CA SER A 108 1.66 2.08 -0.20
C SER A 108 0.15 2.28 -0.20
N ILE A 109 -0.33 3.03 -1.20
CA ILE A 109 -1.71 2.97 -1.66
C ILE A 109 -1.79 1.89 -2.75
N VAL A 110 -2.76 0.98 -2.66
CA VAL A 110 -3.00 -0.05 -3.68
C VAL A 110 -4.45 0.03 -4.14
N ALA A 111 -4.66 0.04 -5.45
CA ALA A 111 -5.98 -0.02 -6.07
C ALA A 111 -6.29 -1.45 -6.52
N ILE A 112 -7.46 -1.93 -6.15
CA ILE A 112 -7.97 -3.27 -6.50
C ILE A 112 -9.40 -3.20 -7.01
N ARG A 113 -9.83 -4.20 -7.78
CA ARG A 113 -11.24 -4.40 -8.15
C ARG A 113 -12.02 -4.93 -6.94
N PRO A 114 -13.08 -4.25 -6.46
CA PRO A 114 -13.79 -4.68 -5.25
C PRO A 114 -14.51 -6.02 -5.42
N ASP A 115 -14.90 -6.36 -6.64
CA ASP A 115 -15.60 -7.61 -6.92
C ASP A 115 -14.71 -8.84 -6.99
N THR A 116 -13.49 -8.71 -7.42
CA THR A 116 -12.58 -9.84 -7.69
C THR A 116 -11.33 -9.86 -6.82
N GLY A 117 -10.97 -8.72 -6.21
CA GLY A 117 -9.68 -8.55 -5.53
C GLY A 117 -8.50 -8.40 -6.50
N GLU A 118 -8.78 -8.22 -7.81
CA GLU A 118 -7.74 -8.06 -8.82
C GLU A 118 -6.97 -6.74 -8.61
N TYR A 119 -5.63 -6.84 -8.62
CA TYR A 119 -4.73 -5.70 -8.56
C TYR A 119 -4.83 -4.85 -9.83
N VAL A 120 -4.85 -3.51 -9.65
CA VAL A 120 -4.88 -2.55 -10.76
C VAL A 120 -3.61 -1.72 -10.80
N TRP A 121 -3.29 -1.00 -9.72
CA TRP A 121 -2.07 -0.21 -9.59
C TRP A 121 -1.68 0.00 -8.12
N HIS A 122 -0.47 0.48 -7.89
CA HIS A 122 -0.04 0.97 -6.59
C HIS A 122 0.81 2.23 -6.72
N TYR A 123 0.87 3.00 -5.64
CA TYR A 123 1.85 4.03 -5.41
C TYR A 123 2.46 3.85 -4.02
N GLN A 124 3.78 3.67 -3.95
CA GLN A 124 4.49 3.50 -2.69
C GLN A 124 5.00 4.84 -2.18
N GLU A 125 4.45 5.30 -1.04
CA GLU A 125 4.76 6.59 -0.45
C GLU A 125 6.08 6.58 0.31
N THR A 126 6.45 5.44 0.91
CA THR A 126 7.72 5.30 1.65
C THR A 126 8.34 3.94 1.33
N PRO A 127 9.15 3.85 0.25
CA PRO A 127 9.92 2.63 -0.05
C PRO A 127 10.82 2.25 1.13
N ASN A 128 10.92 0.95 1.42
CA ASN A 128 11.79 0.42 2.49
C ASN A 128 11.58 1.11 3.86
N ASP A 129 10.31 1.39 4.20
CA ASP A 129 9.95 2.07 5.45
C ASP A 129 10.58 1.38 6.67
N GLY A 130 11.38 2.13 7.43
CA GLY A 130 12.01 1.70 8.69
C GLY A 130 11.60 2.56 9.89
N TRP A 131 10.57 3.40 9.75
CA TRP A 131 10.10 4.36 10.75
C TRP A 131 8.67 4.09 11.23
N ASP A 132 8.02 3.04 10.73
CA ASP A 132 6.59 2.82 10.96
C ASP A 132 5.71 3.97 10.44
N TYR A 133 6.01 4.49 9.25
CA TYR A 133 5.21 5.56 8.66
C TYR A 133 3.86 5.09 8.18
N THR A 134 3.79 3.89 7.59
CA THR A 134 2.53 3.29 7.11
C THR A 134 1.76 4.19 6.11
N SER A 135 0.79 3.69 5.40
CA SER A 135 -0.06 4.44 4.45
C SER A 135 -1.54 4.16 4.67
N THR A 136 -1.93 3.92 5.94
CA THR A 136 -3.31 3.52 6.28
C THR A 136 -4.21 4.69 6.67
N GLN A 137 -3.71 5.93 6.61
CA GLN A 137 -4.48 7.13 6.93
C GLN A 137 -5.62 7.34 5.92
N HIS A 138 -6.59 8.18 6.27
CA HIS A 138 -7.75 8.45 5.41
C HIS A 138 -7.36 9.00 4.04
N MET A 139 -7.88 8.35 3.00
CA MET A 139 -7.76 8.81 1.62
C MET A 139 -8.99 9.63 1.22
N ILE A 140 -8.80 10.85 0.74
CA ILE A 140 -9.87 11.70 0.25
C ILE A 140 -9.87 11.64 -1.27
N LEU A 141 -10.99 11.19 -1.84
CA LEU A 141 -11.19 11.19 -3.29
C LEU A 141 -11.76 12.54 -3.71
N ALA A 142 -11.15 13.18 -4.69
CA ALA A 142 -11.58 14.48 -5.18
C ALA A 142 -11.37 14.59 -6.70
N ASP A 143 -12.20 15.45 -7.32
CA ASP A 143 -11.99 15.92 -8.70
C ASP A 143 -11.56 17.37 -8.63
N ILE A 144 -10.34 17.64 -9.05
CA ILE A 144 -9.73 18.98 -8.90
C ILE A 144 -9.17 19.51 -10.22
N PRO A 145 -9.15 20.83 -10.43
CA PRO A 145 -8.36 21.41 -11.50
C PRO A 145 -6.87 21.26 -11.18
N TRP A 146 -6.11 20.63 -12.07
CA TRP A 146 -4.68 20.39 -11.93
C TRP A 146 -3.97 20.69 -13.23
N GLN A 147 -3.10 21.73 -13.22
CA GLN A 147 -2.33 22.14 -14.41
C GLN A 147 -3.17 22.36 -15.67
N GLY A 148 -4.40 22.92 -15.53
CA GLY A 148 -5.30 23.24 -16.62
C GLY A 148 -6.25 22.12 -17.06
N GLU A 149 -6.17 20.94 -16.45
CA GLU A 149 -7.06 19.79 -16.69
C GLU A 149 -7.83 19.41 -15.42
N GLN A 150 -9.01 18.81 -15.55
CA GLN A 150 -9.67 18.14 -14.44
C GLN A 150 -9.01 16.80 -14.19
N ARG A 151 -8.65 16.55 -12.93
CA ARG A 151 -8.03 15.31 -12.50
C ARG A 151 -8.81 14.66 -11.37
N LYS A 152 -8.99 13.36 -11.48
CA LYS A 152 -9.47 12.49 -10.41
C LYS A 152 -8.28 12.15 -9.53
N VAL A 153 -8.30 12.56 -8.26
CA VAL A 153 -7.14 12.41 -7.38
C VAL A 153 -7.47 11.75 -6.05
N ILE A 154 -6.46 11.13 -5.44
CA ILE A 154 -6.39 10.81 -4.01
C ILE A 154 -5.57 11.91 -3.35
N LEU A 155 -6.12 12.50 -2.30
CA LEU A 155 -5.41 13.39 -1.37
C LEU A 155 -5.10 12.57 -0.12
N HIS A 156 -3.81 12.48 0.25
CA HIS A 156 -3.38 11.63 1.35
C HIS A 156 -2.28 12.28 2.19
N ALA A 157 -2.39 12.16 3.51
CA ALA A 157 -1.44 12.73 4.47
C ALA A 157 -0.96 11.68 5.48
N PRO A 158 -0.06 10.77 5.08
CA PRO A 158 0.48 9.74 5.95
C PRO A 158 1.45 10.30 6.99
N LYS A 159 1.83 9.48 7.98
CA LYS A 159 2.76 9.85 9.07
C LYS A 159 4.15 10.27 8.59
N ASN A 160 4.52 10.01 7.34
CA ASN A 160 5.81 10.38 6.79
C ASN A 160 6.03 11.92 6.66
N GLY A 161 4.96 12.70 6.87
CA GLY A 161 5.02 14.17 6.94
C GLY A 161 4.79 14.88 5.61
N PHE A 162 4.47 14.17 4.54
CA PHE A 162 4.15 14.74 3.23
C PHE A 162 2.67 14.59 2.91
N PHE A 163 2.10 15.61 2.29
CA PHE A 163 0.78 15.59 1.70
C PHE A 163 0.90 15.24 0.22
N PHE A 164 0.33 14.11 -0.15
CA PHE A 164 0.38 13.57 -1.51
C PHE A 164 -0.86 13.92 -2.31
N VAL A 165 -0.64 14.15 -3.60
CA VAL A 165 -1.67 14.17 -4.65
C VAL A 165 -1.29 13.10 -5.65
N VAL A 166 -2.15 12.07 -5.77
CA VAL A 166 -1.95 10.93 -6.66
C VAL A 166 -3.14 10.83 -7.61
N ASP A 167 -2.89 10.62 -8.89
CA ASP A 167 -3.95 10.35 -9.86
C ASP A 167 -4.63 9.01 -9.55
N ARG A 168 -5.94 9.02 -9.25
CA ARG A 168 -6.63 7.83 -8.76
C ARG A 168 -7.04 6.85 -9.85
N GLU A 169 -6.92 7.23 -11.13
CA GLU A 169 -7.19 6.35 -12.26
C GLU A 169 -6.04 5.35 -12.48
N ASN A 170 -4.80 5.78 -12.22
CA ASN A 170 -3.61 5.02 -12.64
C ASN A 170 -2.45 5.01 -11.64
N GLY A 171 -2.60 5.66 -10.47
CA GLY A 171 -1.57 5.71 -9.43
C GLY A 171 -0.40 6.66 -9.71
N LYS A 172 -0.52 7.51 -10.75
CA LYS A 172 0.55 8.43 -11.09
C LYS A 172 0.76 9.48 -10.01
N PHE A 173 1.99 9.63 -9.55
CA PHE A 173 2.41 10.71 -8.68
C PHE A 173 2.20 12.08 -9.34
N LEU A 174 1.56 13.00 -8.64
CA LEU A 174 1.36 14.38 -9.09
C LEU A 174 2.12 15.38 -8.23
N SER A 175 2.08 15.24 -6.90
CA SER A 175 2.89 16.04 -6.00
C SER A 175 3.01 15.43 -4.61
N ALA A 176 4.06 15.84 -3.88
CA ALA A 176 4.20 15.65 -2.44
C ALA A 176 4.75 16.95 -1.81
N VAL A 177 4.03 17.52 -0.84
CA VAL A 177 4.41 18.75 -0.16
C VAL A 177 4.49 18.47 1.34
N PRO A 178 5.59 18.81 2.04
CA PRO A 178 5.69 18.59 3.46
C PRO A 178 4.66 19.44 4.21
N TYR A 179 3.83 18.82 5.05
CA TYR A 179 2.90 19.51 5.95
C TYR A 179 3.45 19.62 7.38
N ALA A 180 4.57 18.97 7.64
CA ALA A 180 5.29 18.99 8.89
C ALA A 180 6.78 19.18 8.63
N ARG A 181 7.55 19.51 9.69
CA ARG A 181 9.00 19.51 9.60
C ARG A 181 9.50 18.06 9.54
N VAL A 182 10.06 17.67 8.42
CA VAL A 182 10.64 16.34 8.19
C VAL A 182 12.17 16.44 8.04
N ASN A 183 12.87 15.35 8.36
CA ASN A 183 14.33 15.27 8.26
C ASN A 183 14.80 13.91 7.66
N TRP A 184 13.87 13.08 7.21
CA TRP A 184 14.18 11.77 6.63
C TRP A 184 14.28 11.83 5.09
N ALA A 185 13.69 12.86 4.45
CA ALA A 185 13.76 13.11 3.01
C ALA A 185 13.78 14.61 2.74
N LEU A 186 14.45 15.01 1.66
CA LEU A 186 14.47 16.39 1.16
C LEU A 186 13.23 16.74 0.34
N GLY A 187 12.50 15.76 -0.12
CA GLY A 187 11.32 15.87 -0.98
C GLY A 187 11.13 14.61 -1.81
N TYR A 188 10.41 14.76 -2.92
CA TYR A 188 10.15 13.67 -3.87
C TYR A 188 10.60 14.09 -5.28
N ASP A 189 11.18 13.17 -6.02
CA ASP A 189 11.56 13.38 -7.42
C ASP A 189 10.33 13.39 -8.35
N ALA A 190 10.55 13.64 -9.64
CA ALA A 190 9.48 13.69 -10.65
C ALA A 190 8.73 12.36 -10.85
N ASN A 191 9.30 11.24 -10.39
CA ASN A 191 8.71 9.92 -10.44
C ASN A 191 7.97 9.56 -9.16
N GLY A 192 7.98 10.45 -8.16
CA GLY A 192 7.35 10.23 -6.86
C GLY A 192 8.17 9.35 -5.92
N ARG A 193 9.51 9.32 -6.08
CA ARG A 193 10.41 8.63 -5.17
C ARG A 193 11.03 9.62 -4.18
N PRO A 194 11.12 9.30 -2.86
CA PRO A 194 11.75 10.18 -1.90
C PRO A 194 13.25 10.40 -2.22
N ILE A 195 13.72 11.61 -1.97
CA ILE A 195 15.12 12.01 -2.04
C ILE A 195 15.64 12.01 -0.60
N GLU A 196 16.27 10.92 -0.19
CA GLU A 196 16.87 10.73 1.15
C GLU A 196 18.26 11.36 1.27
#